data_94cf0920f55b3c27c68a9d12e49b040c
#
_entry.id   94cf0920f55b3c27c68a9d12e49b040c
#
_cell.length_a   1.000
_cell.length_b   1.000
_cell.length_c   1.000
_cell.angle_alpha   90.00
_cell.angle_beta   90.00
_cell.angle_gamma   90.00
#
_symmetry.space_group_name_H-M   'P 1'
#
loop_
_entity.id
_entity.type
_entity.pdbx_description
1 polymer ?
#
loop_
_entity_poly.entity_id
_entity_poly.type
_entity_poly.pdbx_seq_one_letter_code
_entity_poly.pdbx_strand_id
1 'polypeptide(L)'
;MSSNRKSLTREQIFDELMSGLNSVDPLESALLRATNICRGAGLVVNELGEVIRSVGTAPTHLISQWVQDEIFADADRARWDEPKSGAIGRWHVYAQTVRLRSRNHVIVVAVHADAFVEREDDAAVSLILDVLTKLLRAFEGFESFSISNRREESVRVLRDLEAGVSPGREPAIWRLLESFGFVAYEPIRAVRVRLDIADSVSARPTLPPGGGLVIRESEYGASAIEQTVVCSGDFDIESRLDAPGLLGVGVSGLFTALSQVPEMLQTANVALGSVRGTKFAFVDRMRPIEWAAARMSLRFDRRLVAAFLNPIVTKPEASTTLRTYVESGGSIAEVAARLHVHENTVRYRIGQIEKVLDARLTDPRTAAEIVLALQCLDTSELA
;
A
#
# COMPACT_ATOMS: atom_id res chain seq x y z
N MET A 1 38.44 -31.48 -34.99
CA MET A 1 37.33 -32.25 -34.38
C MET A 1 36.09 -31.36 -34.42
N SER A 2 35.29 -31.58 -35.43
CA SER A 2 34.04 -30.79 -35.63
C SER A 2 33.02 -31.25 -34.61
N SER A 3 32.76 -30.45 -33.59
CA SER A 3 31.70 -30.68 -32.59
C SER A 3 30.37 -30.47 -33.31
N ASN A 4 29.64 -31.55 -33.47
CA ASN A 4 28.31 -31.60 -34.05
C ASN A 4 27.33 -30.76 -33.18
N ARG A 5 27.21 -29.46 -33.45
CA ARG A 5 26.20 -28.60 -32.82
C ARG A 5 24.80 -29.04 -33.32
N LYS A 6 24.11 -29.84 -32.56
CA LYS A 6 22.67 -30.00 -32.76
C LYS A 6 22.01 -28.63 -32.55
N SER A 7 21.49 -28.04 -33.62
CA SER A 7 20.62 -26.87 -33.51
C SER A 7 19.43 -27.26 -32.62
N LEU A 8 19.28 -26.57 -31.49
CA LEU A 8 18.13 -26.78 -30.59
C LEU A 8 16.85 -26.46 -31.34
N THR A 9 15.88 -27.35 -31.26
CA THR A 9 14.57 -27.08 -31.83
C THR A 9 13.83 -26.04 -30.98
N ARG A 10 12.85 -25.36 -31.57
CA ARG A 10 12.02 -24.39 -30.86
C ARG A 10 11.36 -24.99 -29.60
N GLU A 11 10.96 -26.26 -29.65
CA GLU A 11 10.39 -26.99 -28.51
C GLU A 11 11.41 -27.15 -27.37
N GLN A 12 12.65 -27.52 -27.71
CA GLN A 12 13.72 -27.68 -26.71
C GLN A 12 14.08 -26.34 -26.05
N ILE A 13 14.12 -25.25 -26.83
CA ILE A 13 14.32 -23.89 -26.29
C ILE A 13 13.17 -23.52 -25.36
N PHE A 14 11.94 -23.78 -25.78
CA PHE A 14 10.75 -23.50 -24.99
C PHE A 14 10.76 -24.23 -23.65
N ASP A 15 11.01 -25.55 -23.64
CA ASP A 15 11.03 -26.37 -22.42
C ASP A 15 12.11 -25.92 -21.46
N GLU A 16 13.31 -25.59 -21.97
CA GLU A 16 14.42 -25.09 -21.16
C GLU A 16 14.07 -23.75 -20.50
N LEU A 17 13.50 -22.80 -21.24
CA LEU A 17 13.11 -21.49 -20.71
C LEU A 17 11.94 -21.60 -19.74
N MET A 18 10.93 -22.44 -20.02
CA MET A 18 9.77 -22.69 -19.16
C MET A 18 10.19 -23.20 -17.77
N SER A 19 11.19 -24.08 -17.72
CA SER A 19 11.67 -24.58 -16.43
C SER A 19 12.26 -23.48 -15.53
N GLY A 20 12.69 -22.35 -16.10
CA GLY A 20 13.18 -21.17 -15.38
C GLY A 20 12.06 -20.36 -14.71
N LEU A 21 10.83 -20.39 -15.25
CA LEU A 21 9.71 -19.60 -14.74
C LEU A 21 9.18 -20.08 -13.36
N ASN A 22 9.53 -21.28 -12.93
CA ASN A 22 9.15 -21.84 -11.62
C ASN A 22 10.07 -21.42 -10.47
N SER A 23 11.00 -20.48 -10.71
CA SER A 23 11.95 -19.99 -9.71
C SER A 23 11.41 -18.80 -8.91
N VAL A 24 12.13 -18.41 -7.85
CA VAL A 24 11.81 -17.23 -7.02
C VAL A 24 11.89 -15.92 -7.82
N ASP A 25 12.86 -15.83 -8.76
CA ASP A 25 12.92 -14.74 -9.76
C ASP A 25 12.81 -15.35 -11.16
N PRO A 26 11.59 -15.45 -11.70
CA PRO A 26 11.34 -16.05 -13.02
C PRO A 26 12.06 -15.31 -14.16
N LEU A 27 12.13 -13.97 -14.08
CA LEU A 27 12.77 -13.15 -15.10
C LEU A 27 14.28 -13.42 -15.19
N GLU A 28 14.96 -13.38 -14.04
CA GLU A 28 16.41 -13.65 -13.97
C GLU A 28 16.73 -15.08 -14.38
N SER A 29 15.95 -16.05 -13.92
CA SER A 29 16.16 -17.46 -14.23
C SER A 29 15.93 -17.78 -15.71
N ALA A 30 14.88 -17.24 -16.34
CA ALA A 30 14.63 -17.40 -17.77
C ALA A 30 15.75 -16.73 -18.61
N LEU A 31 16.18 -15.54 -18.18
CA LEU A 31 17.30 -14.83 -18.82
C LEU A 31 18.61 -15.63 -18.71
N LEU A 32 18.92 -16.19 -17.53
CA LEU A 32 20.09 -17.03 -17.30
C LEU A 32 20.10 -18.26 -18.23
N ARG A 33 18.96 -18.92 -18.39
CA ARG A 33 18.84 -20.07 -19.27
C ARG A 33 19.02 -19.71 -20.74
N ALA A 34 18.39 -18.60 -21.18
CA ALA A 34 18.57 -18.07 -22.52
C ALA A 34 20.05 -17.77 -22.81
N THR A 35 20.75 -17.12 -21.89
CA THR A 35 22.18 -16.79 -22.04
C THR A 35 23.07 -18.01 -22.01
N ASN A 36 22.76 -19.05 -21.26
CA ASN A 36 23.47 -20.32 -21.25
C ASN A 36 23.34 -21.03 -22.61
N ILE A 37 22.18 -21.02 -23.23
CA ILE A 37 21.98 -21.59 -24.57
C ILE A 37 22.83 -20.84 -25.61
N CYS A 38 22.82 -19.50 -25.55
CA CYS A 38 23.57 -18.65 -26.49
C CYS A 38 25.06 -18.55 -26.15
N ARG A 39 25.52 -18.99 -24.97
CA ARG A 39 26.85 -18.74 -24.42
C ARG A 39 27.23 -17.25 -24.43
N GLY A 40 26.25 -16.42 -24.04
CA GLY A 40 26.33 -14.98 -24.07
C GLY A 40 26.01 -14.33 -22.70
N ALA A 41 25.61 -13.09 -22.78
CA ALA A 41 25.11 -12.32 -21.66
C ALA A 41 23.68 -11.84 -21.96
N GLY A 42 22.90 -11.61 -20.92
CA GLY A 42 21.53 -11.10 -21.03
C GLY A 42 21.31 -9.90 -20.15
N LEU A 43 20.52 -8.95 -20.65
CA LEU A 43 20.14 -7.75 -19.91
C LEU A 43 18.65 -7.50 -20.07
N VAL A 44 18.06 -6.87 -19.05
CA VAL A 44 16.73 -6.25 -19.13
C VAL A 44 16.90 -4.79 -18.80
N VAL A 45 16.51 -3.93 -19.71
CA VAL A 45 16.67 -2.46 -19.64
C VAL A 45 15.28 -1.83 -19.64
N ASN A 46 15.04 -0.85 -18.76
CA ASN A 46 13.77 -0.09 -18.72
C ASN A 46 13.79 1.12 -19.67
N GLU A 47 12.67 1.83 -19.76
CA GLU A 47 12.51 3.04 -20.60
C GLU A 47 13.48 4.18 -20.23
N LEU A 48 14.03 4.18 -19.00
CA LEU A 48 15.00 5.18 -18.54
C LEU A 48 16.45 4.78 -18.83
N GLY A 49 16.69 3.62 -19.47
CA GLY A 49 18.02 3.10 -19.73
C GLY A 49 18.65 2.41 -18.52
N GLU A 50 17.90 2.18 -17.45
CA GLU A 50 18.44 1.49 -16.29
C GLU A 50 18.40 -0.02 -16.50
N VAL A 51 19.50 -0.69 -16.16
CA VAL A 51 19.60 -2.15 -16.21
C VAL A 51 18.91 -2.75 -14.99
N ILE A 52 17.75 -3.36 -15.20
CA ILE A 52 16.93 -3.98 -14.13
C ILE A 52 17.52 -5.34 -13.71
N ARG A 53 17.99 -6.12 -14.70
CA ARG A 53 18.63 -7.43 -14.50
C ARG A 53 19.75 -7.60 -15.49
N SER A 54 20.82 -8.25 -15.07
CA SER A 54 21.90 -8.63 -15.97
C SER A 54 22.46 -10.00 -15.58
N VAL A 55 22.75 -10.81 -16.55
CA VAL A 55 23.30 -12.16 -16.42
C VAL A 55 24.49 -12.32 -17.38
N GLY A 56 25.56 -12.90 -16.90
CA GLY A 56 26.81 -13.02 -17.68
C GLY A 56 27.67 -11.76 -17.66
N THR A 57 28.76 -11.76 -18.39
CA THR A 57 29.71 -10.64 -18.46
C THR A 57 29.63 -9.98 -19.82
N ALA A 58 29.08 -8.78 -19.87
CA ALA A 58 29.00 -7.94 -21.06
C ALA A 58 29.17 -6.46 -20.66
N PRO A 59 29.52 -5.55 -21.60
CA PRO A 59 29.64 -4.13 -21.33
C PRO A 59 28.22 -3.48 -21.15
N THR A 60 27.61 -3.72 -19.98
CA THR A 60 26.21 -3.36 -19.68
C THR A 60 25.91 -1.90 -19.97
N HIS A 61 26.82 -0.98 -19.62
CA HIS A 61 26.65 0.45 -19.86
C HIS A 61 26.54 0.80 -21.36
N LEU A 62 27.44 0.22 -22.19
CA LEU A 62 27.42 0.50 -23.63
C LEU A 62 26.19 -0.11 -24.31
N ILE A 63 25.77 -1.29 -23.85
CA ILE A 63 24.55 -1.94 -24.35
C ILE A 63 23.30 -1.13 -23.94
N SER A 64 23.24 -0.67 -22.71
CA SER A 64 22.14 0.18 -22.24
C SER A 64 22.03 1.48 -23.02
N GLN A 65 23.18 2.14 -23.30
CA GLN A 65 23.21 3.35 -24.13
C GLN A 65 22.74 3.05 -25.57
N TRP A 66 23.20 1.97 -26.17
CA TRP A 66 22.73 1.54 -27.50
C TRP A 66 21.23 1.29 -27.52
N VAL A 67 20.67 0.68 -26.47
CA VAL A 67 19.22 0.47 -26.33
C VAL A 67 18.47 1.81 -26.29
N GLN A 68 19.01 2.80 -25.58
CA GLN A 68 18.41 4.14 -25.53
C GLN A 68 18.43 4.81 -26.93
N ASP A 69 19.57 4.77 -27.60
CA ASP A 69 19.78 5.48 -28.87
C ASP A 69 19.00 4.82 -30.03
N GLU A 70 18.97 3.46 -30.07
CA GLU A 70 18.43 2.73 -31.22
C GLU A 70 17.00 2.25 -31.06
N ILE A 71 16.53 2.07 -29.81
CA ILE A 71 15.20 1.50 -29.56
C ILE A 71 14.26 2.54 -28.95
N PHE A 72 14.66 3.23 -27.90
CA PHE A 72 13.79 4.19 -27.24
C PHE A 72 13.75 5.57 -27.91
N ALA A 73 14.78 5.95 -28.66
CA ALA A 73 14.80 7.19 -29.43
C ALA A 73 13.89 7.14 -30.68
N ASP A 74 13.52 5.95 -31.15
CA ASP A 74 12.63 5.76 -32.30
C ASP A 74 11.17 6.08 -31.89
N ALA A 75 10.64 7.18 -32.41
CA ALA A 75 9.28 7.64 -32.14
C ALA A 75 8.18 6.75 -32.78
N ASP A 76 8.55 5.84 -33.68
CA ASP A 76 7.59 4.98 -34.37
C ASP A 76 7.30 3.71 -33.57
N ARG A 77 6.41 3.86 -32.57
CA ARG A 77 5.97 2.79 -31.65
C ARG A 77 5.38 1.56 -32.35
N ALA A 78 5.02 1.67 -33.61
CA ALA A 78 4.47 0.54 -34.39
C ALA A 78 5.50 -0.56 -34.69
N ARG A 79 6.80 -0.26 -34.56
CA ARG A 79 7.92 -1.20 -34.82
C ARG A 79 8.53 -1.80 -33.56
N TRP A 80 7.99 -1.52 -32.41
CA TRP A 80 8.58 -2.00 -31.14
C TRP A 80 8.50 -3.52 -30.93
N ASP A 81 7.70 -4.23 -31.73
CA ASP A 81 7.60 -5.69 -31.66
C ASP A 81 8.65 -6.42 -32.54
N GLU A 82 9.38 -5.71 -33.39
CA GLU A 82 10.42 -6.29 -34.20
C GLU A 82 11.76 -6.37 -33.45
N PRO A 83 12.45 -7.53 -33.48
CA PRO A 83 13.78 -7.64 -32.90
C PRO A 83 14.76 -6.76 -33.67
N LYS A 84 15.59 -6.00 -32.92
CA LYS A 84 16.71 -5.23 -33.49
C LYS A 84 18.03 -5.92 -33.15
N SER A 85 19.00 -5.87 -34.07
CA SER A 85 20.35 -6.35 -33.84
C SER A 85 21.37 -5.27 -34.15
N GLY A 86 22.53 -5.36 -33.49
CA GLY A 86 23.63 -4.42 -33.68
C GLY A 86 24.95 -5.00 -33.20
N ALA A 87 26.03 -4.24 -33.39
CA ALA A 87 27.35 -4.61 -32.93
C ALA A 87 27.92 -3.52 -32.00
N ILE A 88 28.39 -3.94 -30.81
CA ILE A 88 28.99 -3.05 -29.81
C ILE A 88 30.37 -3.59 -29.48
N GLY A 89 31.42 -3.05 -30.13
CA GLY A 89 32.76 -3.55 -30.03
C GLY A 89 32.86 -4.99 -30.55
N ARG A 90 33.14 -5.95 -29.64
CA ARG A 90 33.21 -7.39 -29.98
C ARG A 90 31.91 -8.14 -29.64
N TRP A 91 30.80 -7.44 -29.36
CA TRP A 91 29.56 -8.06 -29.01
C TRP A 91 28.51 -7.86 -30.11
N HIS A 92 27.91 -8.96 -30.52
CA HIS A 92 26.68 -8.93 -31.31
C HIS A 92 25.52 -8.88 -30.33
N VAL A 93 24.67 -7.85 -30.43
CA VAL A 93 23.54 -7.61 -29.54
C VAL A 93 22.23 -7.78 -30.29
N TYR A 94 21.30 -8.47 -29.65
CA TYR A 94 19.94 -8.71 -30.13
C TYR A 94 19.00 -8.20 -29.07
N ALA A 95 18.06 -7.36 -29.44
CA ALA A 95 17.16 -6.71 -28.52
C ALA A 95 15.72 -6.80 -29.01
N GLN A 96 14.81 -7.03 -28.09
CA GLN A 96 13.37 -7.03 -28.36
C GLN A 96 12.63 -6.39 -27.22
N THR A 97 11.62 -5.55 -27.55
CA THR A 97 10.77 -4.90 -26.55
C THR A 97 9.77 -5.88 -25.97
N VAL A 98 9.54 -5.73 -24.68
CA VAL A 98 8.54 -6.48 -23.92
C VAL A 98 7.83 -5.54 -22.96
N ARG A 99 6.54 -5.71 -22.80
CA ARG A 99 5.78 -4.95 -21.79
C ARG A 99 5.67 -5.80 -20.53
N LEU A 100 6.30 -5.35 -19.43
CA LEU A 100 6.27 -6.00 -18.13
C LEU A 100 5.72 -5.01 -17.09
N ARG A 101 4.73 -5.43 -16.30
CA ARG A 101 4.07 -4.60 -15.28
C ARG A 101 3.61 -3.24 -15.82
N SER A 102 2.98 -3.28 -16.99
CA SER A 102 2.47 -2.09 -17.72
C SER A 102 3.53 -1.08 -18.16
N ARG A 103 4.84 -1.40 -18.05
CA ARG A 103 5.97 -0.58 -18.49
C ARG A 103 6.72 -1.29 -19.63
N ASN A 104 7.29 -0.50 -20.54
CA ASN A 104 8.10 -1.06 -21.61
C ASN A 104 9.51 -1.36 -21.10
N HIS A 105 10.00 -2.53 -21.47
CA HIS A 105 11.35 -2.99 -21.20
C HIS A 105 11.95 -3.53 -22.50
N VAL A 106 13.25 -3.60 -22.56
CA VAL A 106 13.97 -4.24 -23.65
C VAL A 106 14.77 -5.40 -23.08
N ILE A 107 14.53 -6.58 -23.63
CA ILE A 107 15.35 -7.76 -23.37
C ILE A 107 16.46 -7.78 -24.39
N VAL A 108 17.70 -7.90 -23.91
CA VAL A 108 18.90 -7.95 -24.75
C VAL A 108 19.62 -9.27 -24.50
N VAL A 109 20.00 -9.92 -25.58
CA VAL A 109 20.95 -11.02 -25.58
C VAL A 109 22.19 -10.56 -26.33
N ALA A 110 23.36 -10.64 -25.67
CA ALA A 110 24.63 -10.25 -26.25
C ALA A 110 25.56 -11.46 -26.35
N VAL A 111 26.12 -11.71 -27.53
CA VAL A 111 27.01 -12.82 -27.79
C VAL A 111 28.38 -12.27 -28.26
N HIS A 112 29.47 -12.77 -27.68
CA HIS A 112 30.82 -12.33 -28.06
C HIS A 112 31.19 -12.82 -29.47
N ALA A 113 31.82 -11.98 -30.28
CA ALA A 113 32.17 -12.29 -31.68
C ALA A 113 33.02 -13.57 -31.83
N ASP A 114 33.88 -13.86 -30.85
CA ASP A 114 34.71 -15.09 -30.88
C ASP A 114 33.87 -16.38 -30.66
N ALA A 115 32.64 -16.25 -30.10
CA ALA A 115 31.70 -17.35 -29.93
C ALA A 115 30.76 -17.52 -31.15
N PHE A 116 30.82 -16.57 -32.07
CA PHE A 116 29.96 -16.48 -33.27
C PHE A 116 30.71 -17.10 -34.45
N VAL A 117 30.25 -18.24 -34.92
CA VAL A 117 31.00 -18.96 -35.98
C VAL A 117 30.35 -18.82 -37.35
N GLU A 118 29.01 -18.61 -37.47
CA GLU A 118 28.32 -18.49 -38.78
C GLU A 118 26.94 -17.85 -38.70
N ARG A 119 26.32 -17.51 -39.88
CA ARG A 119 24.97 -16.98 -40.04
C ARG A 119 23.84 -17.82 -39.38
N GLU A 120 24.10 -19.10 -39.13
CA GLU A 120 23.14 -19.98 -38.41
C GLU A 120 22.99 -19.60 -36.94
N ASP A 121 24.02 -19.02 -36.32
CA ASP A 121 23.98 -18.56 -34.92
C ASP A 121 23.08 -17.31 -34.78
N ASP A 122 22.97 -16.45 -35.80
CA ASP A 122 22.14 -15.26 -35.84
C ASP A 122 20.65 -15.62 -35.76
N ALA A 123 20.21 -16.57 -36.56
CA ALA A 123 18.84 -17.07 -36.53
C ALA A 123 18.51 -17.79 -35.22
N ALA A 124 19.48 -18.50 -34.62
CA ALA A 124 19.30 -19.21 -33.37
C ALA A 124 19.12 -18.23 -32.18
N VAL A 125 19.96 -17.18 -32.08
CA VAL A 125 19.84 -16.15 -31.03
C VAL A 125 18.53 -15.38 -31.17
N SER A 126 18.15 -14.99 -32.37
CA SER A 126 16.87 -14.34 -32.66
C SER A 126 15.67 -15.21 -32.25
N LEU A 127 15.73 -16.52 -32.51
CA LEU A 127 14.71 -17.46 -32.09
C LEU A 127 14.62 -17.58 -30.55
N ILE A 128 15.75 -17.65 -29.88
CA ILE A 128 15.79 -17.71 -28.41
C ILE A 128 15.18 -16.45 -27.81
N LEU A 129 15.53 -15.28 -28.35
CA LEU A 129 14.98 -14.00 -27.91
C LEU A 129 13.47 -13.91 -28.14
N ASP A 130 12.98 -14.37 -29.30
CA ASP A 130 11.54 -14.41 -29.63
C ASP A 130 10.78 -15.33 -28.66
N VAL A 131 11.30 -16.53 -28.40
CA VAL A 131 10.69 -17.47 -27.46
C VAL A 131 10.69 -16.91 -26.04
N LEU A 132 11.83 -16.36 -25.58
CA LEU A 132 11.96 -15.75 -24.26
C LEU A 132 10.96 -14.60 -24.08
N THR A 133 10.88 -13.70 -25.05
CA THR A 133 9.96 -12.55 -25.00
C THR A 133 8.50 -12.99 -24.97
N LYS A 134 8.12 -13.98 -25.77
CA LYS A 134 6.76 -14.54 -25.78
C LYS A 134 6.41 -15.23 -24.48
N LEU A 135 7.35 -15.99 -23.89
CA LEU A 135 7.16 -16.62 -22.58
C LEU A 135 6.97 -15.59 -21.46
N LEU A 136 7.80 -14.56 -21.43
CA LEU A 136 7.69 -13.51 -20.41
C LEU A 136 6.38 -12.72 -20.55
N ARG A 137 5.92 -12.44 -21.78
CA ARG A 137 4.59 -11.83 -22.02
C ARG A 137 3.44 -12.74 -21.54
N ALA A 138 3.52 -14.04 -21.82
CA ALA A 138 2.51 -14.99 -21.35
C ALA A 138 2.51 -15.09 -19.82
N PHE A 139 3.67 -15.17 -19.20
CA PHE A 139 3.81 -15.22 -17.74
C PHE A 139 3.27 -13.96 -17.08
N GLU A 140 3.59 -12.79 -17.59
CA GLU A 140 3.02 -11.50 -17.13
C GLU A 140 1.48 -11.48 -17.25
N GLY A 141 0.95 -12.00 -18.35
CA GLY A 141 -0.49 -12.14 -18.53
C GLY A 141 -1.13 -13.04 -17.48
N PHE A 142 -0.49 -14.15 -17.12
CA PHE A 142 -0.96 -15.04 -16.07
C PHE A 142 -0.85 -14.40 -14.67
N GLU A 143 0.23 -13.71 -14.36
CA GLU A 143 0.37 -12.98 -13.09
C GLU A 143 -0.70 -11.89 -12.96
N SER A 144 -0.87 -11.07 -13.99
CA SER A 144 -1.88 -10.00 -14.00
C SER A 144 -3.30 -10.55 -13.86
N PHE A 145 -3.60 -11.65 -14.54
CA PHE A 145 -4.88 -12.34 -14.43
C PHE A 145 -5.09 -12.94 -13.02
N SER A 146 -4.06 -13.56 -12.47
CA SER A 146 -4.10 -14.12 -11.11
C SER A 146 -4.30 -13.05 -10.05
N ILE A 147 -3.60 -11.90 -10.18
CA ILE A 147 -3.77 -10.75 -9.28
C ILE A 147 -5.17 -10.15 -9.40
N SER A 148 -5.70 -9.98 -10.62
CA SER A 148 -7.05 -9.48 -10.86
C SER A 148 -8.11 -10.41 -10.27
N ASN A 149 -8.01 -11.70 -10.51
CA ASN A 149 -8.92 -12.69 -9.93
C ASN A 149 -8.87 -12.68 -8.39
N ARG A 150 -7.68 -12.62 -7.80
CA ARG A 150 -7.54 -12.51 -6.35
C ARG A 150 -8.17 -11.24 -5.79
N ARG A 151 -8.05 -10.12 -6.49
CA ARG A 151 -8.72 -8.88 -6.08
C ARG A 151 -10.23 -8.99 -6.14
N GLU A 152 -10.79 -9.52 -7.22
CA GLU A 152 -12.23 -9.74 -7.35
C GLU A 152 -12.76 -10.69 -6.27
N GLU A 153 -12.03 -11.77 -6.00
CA GLU A 153 -12.36 -12.72 -4.94
C GLU A 153 -12.28 -12.08 -3.56
N SER A 154 -11.23 -11.29 -3.27
CA SER A 154 -11.09 -10.50 -2.05
C SER A 154 -12.27 -9.55 -1.83
N VAL A 155 -12.67 -8.81 -2.88
CA VAL A 155 -13.84 -7.93 -2.84
C VAL A 155 -15.12 -8.71 -2.53
N ARG A 156 -15.29 -9.89 -3.12
CA ARG A 156 -16.46 -10.75 -2.90
C ARG A 156 -16.52 -11.27 -1.46
N VAL A 157 -15.41 -11.80 -0.97
CA VAL A 157 -15.27 -12.28 0.42
C VAL A 157 -15.57 -11.15 1.40
N LEU A 158 -14.99 -9.98 1.17
CA LEU A 158 -15.19 -8.84 2.07
C LEU A 158 -16.64 -8.36 2.09
N ARG A 159 -17.35 -8.37 0.95
CA ARG A 159 -18.78 -8.07 0.91
C ARG A 159 -19.59 -9.07 1.74
N ASP A 160 -19.27 -10.36 1.67
CA ASP A 160 -19.94 -11.39 2.47
C ASP A 160 -19.68 -11.16 3.98
N LEU A 161 -18.45 -10.79 4.35
CA LEU A 161 -18.08 -10.45 5.72
C LEU A 161 -18.81 -9.18 6.20
N GLU A 162 -18.89 -8.12 5.39
CA GLU A 162 -19.60 -6.89 5.69
C GLU A 162 -21.12 -7.08 5.85
N ALA A 163 -21.69 -8.00 5.08
CA ALA A 163 -23.12 -8.35 5.19
C ALA A 163 -23.45 -9.16 6.44
N GLY A 164 -22.42 -9.69 7.11
CA GLY A 164 -22.54 -10.55 8.27
C GLY A 164 -22.59 -12.05 7.90
N VAL A 165 -21.81 -12.83 8.59
CA VAL A 165 -21.70 -14.27 8.38
C VAL A 165 -22.53 -15.02 9.41
N SER A 166 -23.47 -15.83 8.95
CA SER A 166 -24.20 -16.72 9.86
C SER A 166 -23.31 -17.85 10.38
N PRO A 167 -23.52 -18.34 11.60
CA PRO A 167 -22.67 -19.39 12.20
C PRO A 167 -22.50 -20.64 11.34
N GLY A 168 -23.52 -21.03 10.60
CA GLY A 168 -23.46 -22.20 9.70
C GLY A 168 -22.59 -21.99 8.46
N ARG A 169 -22.36 -20.76 8.03
CA ARG A 169 -21.49 -20.41 6.89
C ARG A 169 -20.04 -20.11 7.29
N GLU A 170 -19.79 -19.87 8.56
CA GLU A 170 -18.49 -19.44 9.07
C GLU A 170 -17.34 -20.40 8.68
N PRO A 171 -17.47 -21.74 8.80
CA PRO A 171 -16.41 -22.66 8.40
C PRO A 171 -16.08 -22.62 6.90
N ALA A 172 -17.06 -22.31 6.06
CA ALA A 172 -16.85 -22.20 4.62
C ALA A 172 -16.09 -20.91 4.26
N ILE A 173 -16.41 -19.81 4.94
CA ILE A 173 -15.71 -18.53 4.75
C ILE A 173 -14.28 -18.63 5.30
N TRP A 174 -14.04 -19.32 6.44
CA TRP A 174 -12.68 -19.55 6.93
C TRP A 174 -11.81 -20.30 5.92
N ARG A 175 -12.33 -21.37 5.31
CA ARG A 175 -11.61 -22.08 4.23
C ARG A 175 -11.26 -21.17 3.04
N LEU A 176 -12.15 -20.22 2.73
CA LEU A 176 -11.88 -19.25 1.67
C LEU A 176 -10.80 -18.25 2.12
N LEU A 177 -10.83 -17.78 3.36
CA LEU A 177 -9.81 -16.89 3.93
C LEU A 177 -8.43 -17.58 4.03
N GLU A 178 -8.37 -18.90 4.24
CA GLU A 178 -7.10 -19.66 4.20
C GLU A 178 -6.38 -19.50 2.85
N SER A 179 -7.12 -19.40 1.73
CA SER A 179 -6.53 -19.14 0.41
C SER A 179 -5.84 -17.76 0.33
N PHE A 180 -6.19 -16.83 1.22
CA PHE A 180 -5.55 -15.52 1.39
C PHE A 180 -4.46 -15.52 2.47
N GLY A 181 -4.15 -16.67 3.07
CA GLY A 181 -3.09 -16.81 4.07
C GLY A 181 -3.53 -16.56 5.51
N PHE A 182 -4.84 -16.53 5.78
CA PHE A 182 -5.32 -16.56 7.16
C PHE A 182 -5.19 -17.95 7.76
N VAL A 183 -5.03 -18.01 9.07
CA VAL A 183 -5.19 -19.25 9.84
C VAL A 183 -6.61 -19.26 10.41
N ALA A 184 -7.34 -20.33 10.16
CA ALA A 184 -8.73 -20.43 10.58
C ALA A 184 -8.88 -20.30 12.10
N TYR A 185 -9.84 -19.49 12.53
CA TYR A 185 -10.17 -19.20 13.94
C TYR A 185 -9.08 -18.49 14.76
N GLU A 186 -7.98 -18.08 14.14
CA GLU A 186 -7.03 -17.18 14.79
C GLU A 186 -7.56 -15.74 14.83
N PRO A 187 -7.08 -14.91 15.79
CA PRO A 187 -7.51 -13.53 15.90
C PRO A 187 -7.27 -12.74 14.63
N ILE A 188 -8.25 -11.92 14.26
CA ILE A 188 -8.22 -11.02 13.12
C ILE A 188 -8.56 -9.60 13.55
N ARG A 189 -8.31 -8.63 12.66
CA ARG A 189 -8.67 -7.21 12.81
C ARG A 189 -9.44 -6.70 11.61
N ALA A 190 -10.35 -5.79 11.86
CA ALA A 190 -11.00 -4.98 10.84
C ALA A 190 -10.32 -3.60 10.79
N VAL A 191 -10.09 -3.09 9.59
CA VAL A 191 -9.35 -1.85 9.37
C VAL A 191 -10.07 -0.98 8.34
N ARG A 192 -10.13 0.32 8.60
CA ARG A 192 -10.57 1.35 7.66
C ARG A 192 -9.40 2.27 7.35
N VAL A 193 -9.13 2.47 6.07
CA VAL A 193 -8.02 3.30 5.59
C VAL A 193 -8.59 4.39 4.71
N ARG A 194 -8.12 5.62 4.87
CA ARG A 194 -8.46 6.75 4.00
C ARG A 194 -7.22 7.27 3.32
N LEU A 195 -7.30 7.42 2.00
CA LEU A 195 -6.22 7.85 1.12
C LEU A 195 -6.65 9.06 0.30
N ASP A 196 -5.73 9.99 0.04
CA ASP A 196 -5.94 11.09 -0.91
C ASP A 196 -5.88 10.56 -2.36
N ILE A 197 -6.83 10.99 -3.22
CA ILE A 197 -6.86 10.62 -4.64
C ILE A 197 -5.67 11.22 -5.39
N ALA A 198 -5.26 12.47 -5.08
CA ALA A 198 -4.21 13.17 -5.80
C ALA A 198 -2.87 12.44 -5.70
N ASP A 199 -2.54 11.90 -4.53
CA ASP A 199 -1.31 11.15 -4.29
C ASP A 199 -1.45 9.65 -4.63
N SER A 200 -2.68 9.12 -4.69
CA SER A 200 -2.94 7.69 -4.87
C SER A 200 -2.61 7.15 -6.26
N VAL A 201 -2.51 8.02 -7.28
CA VAL A 201 -2.21 7.59 -8.66
C VAL A 201 -0.76 7.10 -8.79
N SER A 202 0.17 7.69 -8.02
CA SER A 202 1.60 7.33 -8.08
C SER A 202 2.05 6.34 -7.00
N ALA A 203 1.30 6.19 -5.92
CA ALA A 203 1.70 5.45 -4.73
C ALA A 203 0.54 4.68 -4.09
N ARG A 204 -0.35 4.08 -4.88
CA ARG A 204 -1.32 3.15 -4.30
C ARG A 204 -0.54 2.08 -3.52
N PRO A 205 -0.72 1.95 -2.22
CA PRO A 205 -0.33 0.72 -1.55
C PRO A 205 -1.24 -0.36 -2.13
N THR A 206 -0.85 -0.89 -3.27
CA THR A 206 -1.47 -2.11 -3.82
C THR A 206 -1.00 -3.25 -2.94
N LEU A 207 -1.58 -3.32 -1.73
CA LEU A 207 -1.44 -4.52 -0.93
C LEU A 207 -2.08 -5.64 -1.76
N PRO A 208 -1.27 -6.57 -2.28
CA PRO A 208 -1.85 -7.72 -2.95
C PRO A 208 -2.67 -8.48 -1.91
N PRO A 209 -3.91 -8.89 -2.22
CA PRO A 209 -4.64 -9.78 -1.34
C PRO A 209 -3.83 -11.05 -1.13
N GLY A 210 -3.61 -11.40 0.13
CA GLY A 210 -2.76 -12.53 0.54
C GLY A 210 -1.92 -12.18 1.77
N GLY A 211 -1.23 -13.18 2.34
CA GLY A 211 -0.46 -12.97 3.56
C GLY A 211 -1.32 -12.55 4.75
N GLY A 212 -2.53 -13.13 4.87
CA GLY A 212 -3.47 -12.80 5.94
C GLY A 212 -4.24 -11.51 5.71
N LEU A 213 -4.54 -11.12 4.44
CA LEU A 213 -5.22 -9.87 4.13
C LEU A 213 -6.24 -10.01 3.00
N VAL A 214 -7.45 -9.48 3.22
CA VAL A 214 -8.46 -9.19 2.20
C VAL A 214 -8.82 -7.71 2.22
N ILE A 215 -9.01 -7.12 1.03
CA ILE A 215 -9.17 -5.68 0.84
C ILE A 215 -10.21 -5.35 -0.23
N ARG A 216 -10.95 -4.27 0.00
CA ARG A 216 -11.87 -3.64 -0.95
C ARG A 216 -11.68 -2.12 -0.93
N GLU A 217 -11.68 -1.52 -2.10
CA GLU A 217 -11.65 -0.07 -2.28
C GLU A 217 -13.05 0.46 -2.62
N SER A 218 -13.35 1.66 -2.15
CA SER A 218 -14.54 2.43 -2.50
C SER A 218 -14.20 3.91 -2.57
N GLU A 219 -14.90 4.65 -3.42
CA GLU A 219 -14.78 6.11 -3.47
C GLU A 219 -15.37 6.72 -2.19
N TYR A 220 -14.72 7.73 -1.65
CA TYR A 220 -15.15 8.49 -0.49
C TYR A 220 -15.15 9.99 -0.79
N GLY A 221 -16.31 10.53 -1.16
CA GLY A 221 -16.41 11.92 -1.61
C GLY A 221 -15.68 12.18 -2.94
N ALA A 222 -15.29 13.43 -3.18
CA ALA A 222 -14.68 13.85 -4.43
C ALA A 222 -13.15 13.72 -4.46
N SER A 223 -12.50 13.55 -3.32
CA SER A 223 -11.04 13.66 -3.20
C SER A 223 -10.35 12.54 -2.42
N ALA A 224 -11.09 11.54 -1.94
CA ALA A 224 -10.52 10.46 -1.15
C ALA A 224 -11.01 9.08 -1.59
N ILE A 225 -10.18 8.07 -1.34
CA ILE A 225 -10.51 6.65 -1.45
C ILE A 225 -10.57 6.08 -0.03
N GLU A 226 -11.57 5.27 0.23
CA GLU A 226 -11.63 4.48 1.45
C GLU A 226 -11.39 3.00 1.14
N GLN A 227 -10.46 2.39 1.87
CA GLN A 227 -10.22 0.96 1.81
C GLN A 227 -10.79 0.31 3.06
N THR A 228 -11.55 -0.75 2.84
CA THR A 228 -11.97 -1.69 3.88
C THR A 228 -11.05 -2.88 3.84
N VAL A 229 -10.50 -3.23 4.99
CA VAL A 229 -9.54 -4.31 5.13
C VAL A 229 -9.94 -5.22 6.28
N VAL A 230 -9.80 -6.52 6.10
CA VAL A 230 -9.73 -7.51 7.18
C VAL A 230 -8.38 -8.18 7.09
N CYS A 231 -7.65 -8.26 8.19
CA CYS A 231 -6.33 -8.85 8.23
C CYS A 231 -6.14 -9.77 9.46
N SER A 232 -5.17 -10.66 9.39
CA SER A 232 -4.74 -11.48 10.53
C SER A 232 -4.25 -10.59 11.68
N GLY A 233 -4.35 -11.08 12.90
CA GLY A 233 -4.03 -10.30 14.09
C GLY A 233 -2.55 -9.94 14.23
N ASP A 234 -1.67 -10.71 13.61
CA ASP A 234 -0.22 -10.53 13.53
C ASP A 234 0.24 -9.67 12.34
N PHE A 235 -0.71 -9.23 11.48
CA PHE A 235 -0.39 -8.37 10.34
C PHE A 235 0.16 -7.02 10.81
N ASP A 236 1.35 -6.64 10.33
CA ASP A 236 1.98 -5.36 10.65
C ASP A 236 1.30 -4.21 9.89
N ILE A 237 0.25 -3.68 10.50
CA ILE A 237 -0.61 -2.63 9.94
C ILE A 237 0.18 -1.33 9.73
N GLU A 238 0.99 -0.93 10.72
CA GLU A 238 1.70 0.36 10.69
C GLU A 238 2.75 0.38 9.57
N SER A 239 3.58 -0.65 9.46
CA SER A 239 4.61 -0.75 8.43
C SER A 239 4.03 -0.93 7.02
N ARG A 240 2.96 -1.71 6.90
CA ARG A 240 2.40 -2.11 5.58
C ARG A 240 1.45 -1.09 4.98
N LEU A 241 0.79 -0.26 5.82
CA LEU A 241 -0.17 0.74 5.37
C LEU A 241 0.40 2.17 5.36
N ASP A 242 1.59 2.42 5.93
CA ASP A 242 2.21 3.75 5.84
C ASP A 242 2.73 4.00 4.42
N ALA A 243 1.96 4.77 3.69
CA ALA A 243 2.24 5.11 2.30
C ALA A 243 2.01 6.61 2.05
N PRO A 244 2.61 7.18 0.98
CA PRO A 244 2.27 8.52 0.53
C PRO A 244 0.75 8.66 0.28
N GLY A 245 0.18 9.80 0.62
CA GLY A 245 -1.27 10.04 0.51
C GLY A 245 -2.13 9.40 1.59
N LEU A 246 -1.55 8.74 2.60
CA LEU A 246 -2.31 8.21 3.71
C LEU A 246 -2.86 9.35 4.59
N LEU A 247 -4.20 9.47 4.63
CA LEU A 247 -4.92 10.43 5.47
C LEU A 247 -5.20 9.88 6.87
N GLY A 248 -5.44 8.58 7.00
CA GLY A 248 -5.68 7.95 8.29
C GLY A 248 -6.04 6.47 8.21
N VAL A 249 -5.79 5.77 9.32
CA VAL A 249 -6.11 4.35 9.53
C VAL A 249 -6.80 4.18 10.87
N GLY A 250 -7.99 3.59 10.84
CA GLY A 250 -8.70 3.15 12.04
C GLY A 250 -8.68 1.63 12.14
N VAL A 251 -8.31 1.09 13.30
CA VAL A 251 -8.10 -0.33 13.54
C VAL A 251 -8.99 -0.81 14.70
N SER A 252 -9.76 -1.86 14.48
CA SER A 252 -10.57 -2.50 15.52
C SER A 252 -9.72 -3.20 16.59
N GLY A 253 -10.34 -3.60 17.69
CA GLY A 253 -9.78 -4.63 18.57
C GLY A 253 -9.64 -5.97 17.85
N LEU A 254 -8.93 -6.93 18.48
CA LEU A 254 -8.83 -8.31 18.01
C LEU A 254 -10.17 -9.05 18.23
N PHE A 255 -10.55 -9.88 17.29
CA PHE A 255 -11.73 -10.75 17.37
C PHE A 255 -11.52 -12.03 16.56
N THR A 256 -12.34 -13.06 16.79
CA THR A 256 -12.19 -14.37 16.12
C THR A 256 -13.44 -14.79 15.34
N ALA A 257 -14.64 -14.38 15.76
CA ALA A 257 -15.87 -14.76 15.09
C ALA A 257 -16.14 -13.87 13.87
N LEU A 258 -16.28 -14.48 12.68
CA LEU A 258 -16.55 -13.72 11.44
C LEU A 258 -17.90 -12.98 11.47
N SER A 259 -18.84 -13.43 12.29
CA SER A 259 -20.11 -12.71 12.54
C SER A 259 -19.91 -11.32 13.16
N GLN A 260 -18.79 -11.06 13.82
CA GLN A 260 -18.45 -9.76 14.41
C GLN A 260 -17.88 -8.75 13.43
N VAL A 261 -17.51 -9.15 12.20
CA VAL A 261 -16.87 -8.27 11.22
C VAL A 261 -17.63 -6.95 11.01
N PRO A 262 -18.98 -6.94 10.83
CA PRO A 262 -19.71 -5.69 10.63
C PRO A 262 -19.55 -4.72 11.81
N GLU A 263 -19.64 -5.23 13.04
CA GLU A 263 -19.45 -4.43 14.25
C GLU A 263 -18.00 -3.92 14.36
N MET A 264 -17.03 -4.78 14.11
CA MET A 264 -15.62 -4.41 14.18
C MET A 264 -15.23 -3.40 13.10
N LEU A 265 -15.83 -3.45 11.91
CA LEU A 265 -15.68 -2.42 10.90
C LEU A 265 -16.27 -1.07 11.33
N GLN A 266 -17.37 -1.07 12.08
CA GLN A 266 -17.91 0.15 12.66
C GLN A 266 -16.95 0.72 13.73
N THR A 267 -16.37 -0.13 14.58
CA THR A 267 -15.41 0.34 15.58
C THR A 267 -14.15 0.90 14.91
N ALA A 268 -13.66 0.26 13.83
CA ALA A 268 -12.55 0.77 13.03
C ALA A 268 -12.87 2.13 12.37
N ASN A 269 -14.11 2.32 11.90
CA ASN A 269 -14.57 3.59 11.33
C ASN A 269 -14.60 4.71 12.39
N VAL A 270 -15.04 4.40 13.61
CA VAL A 270 -15.00 5.34 14.74
C VAL A 270 -13.55 5.73 15.07
N ALA A 271 -12.65 4.74 15.12
CA ALA A 271 -11.23 5.00 15.32
C ALA A 271 -10.63 5.87 14.22
N LEU A 272 -10.96 5.60 12.94
CA LEU A 272 -10.54 6.42 11.80
C LEU A 272 -10.98 7.90 11.97
N GLY A 273 -12.19 8.13 12.45
CA GLY A 273 -12.73 9.48 12.72
C GLY A 273 -12.00 10.21 13.87
N SER A 274 -11.24 9.50 14.70
CA SER A 274 -10.44 10.07 15.81
C SER A 274 -8.98 10.33 15.45
N VAL A 275 -8.52 9.96 14.25
CA VAL A 275 -7.14 10.15 13.79
C VAL A 275 -6.75 11.62 13.82
N ARG A 276 -5.68 11.95 14.56
CA ARG A 276 -5.12 13.30 14.71
C ARG A 276 -3.65 13.23 15.07
N GLY A 277 -2.84 14.02 14.41
CA GLY A 277 -1.41 14.10 14.69
C GLY A 277 -0.62 12.81 14.39
N THR A 278 -1.24 11.66 14.58
CA THR A 278 -0.76 10.34 14.15
C THR A 278 -1.66 9.85 13.03
N LYS A 279 -1.12 9.07 12.10
CA LYS A 279 -1.91 8.50 11.00
C LYS A 279 -2.74 7.28 11.42
N PHE A 280 -2.51 6.69 12.57
CA PHE A 280 -3.08 5.43 13.03
C PHE A 280 -3.82 5.59 14.35
N ALA A 281 -5.03 5.03 14.43
CA ALA A 281 -5.82 4.94 15.65
C ALA A 281 -6.27 3.49 15.89
N PHE A 282 -5.83 2.91 17.01
CA PHE A 282 -6.17 1.54 17.42
C PHE A 282 -7.17 1.58 18.57
N VAL A 283 -8.32 0.94 18.40
CA VAL A 283 -9.40 0.90 19.40
C VAL A 283 -8.93 0.36 20.74
N ASP A 284 -8.10 -0.69 20.74
CA ASP A 284 -7.54 -1.32 21.93
C ASP A 284 -6.47 -0.47 22.66
N ARG A 285 -5.98 0.60 22.03
CA ARG A 285 -5.06 1.58 22.62
C ARG A 285 -5.77 2.87 23.07
N MET A 286 -7.06 3.06 22.70
CA MET A 286 -7.84 4.25 23.04
C MET A 286 -8.24 4.26 24.51
N ARG A 287 -8.15 5.44 25.13
CA ARG A 287 -8.70 5.65 26.48
C ARG A 287 -10.23 5.79 26.42
N PRO A 288 -10.97 5.46 27.50
CA PRO A 288 -12.43 5.50 27.50
C PRO A 288 -13.03 6.84 27.05
N ILE A 289 -12.44 7.97 27.42
CA ILE A 289 -12.91 9.30 27.01
C ILE A 289 -12.64 9.53 25.53
N GLU A 290 -11.50 9.13 25.01
CA GLU A 290 -11.16 9.23 23.57
C GLU A 290 -12.14 8.42 22.74
N TRP A 291 -12.43 7.19 23.17
CA TRP A 291 -13.41 6.34 22.53
C TRP A 291 -14.82 6.96 22.56
N ALA A 292 -15.25 7.50 23.73
CA ALA A 292 -16.54 8.16 23.86
C ALA A 292 -16.63 9.37 22.92
N ALA A 293 -15.60 10.23 22.88
CA ALA A 293 -15.55 11.39 21.99
C ALA A 293 -15.59 11.01 20.52
N ALA A 294 -14.84 9.95 20.12
CA ALA A 294 -14.83 9.46 18.76
C ALA A 294 -16.20 8.95 18.30
N ARG A 295 -16.97 8.32 19.19
CA ARG A 295 -18.35 7.87 18.91
C ARG A 295 -19.36 8.99 18.76
N MET A 296 -19.12 10.15 19.36
CA MET A 296 -19.94 11.35 19.21
C MET A 296 -19.70 12.04 17.86
N SER A 297 -19.62 11.29 16.77
CA SER A 297 -19.31 11.80 15.44
C SER A 297 -20.51 12.42 14.71
N LEU A 298 -21.72 12.16 15.18
CA LEU A 298 -22.93 12.71 14.58
C LEU A 298 -23.01 14.22 14.76
N ARG A 299 -23.43 14.93 13.70
CA ARG A 299 -23.55 16.39 13.71
C ARG A 299 -24.44 16.92 14.84
N PHE A 300 -25.43 16.14 15.28
CA PHE A 300 -26.30 16.46 16.39
C PHE A 300 -25.57 16.39 17.73
N ASP A 301 -24.84 15.31 17.99
CA ASP A 301 -24.11 15.11 19.24
C ASP A 301 -23.03 16.19 19.44
N ARG A 302 -22.32 16.56 18.36
CA ARG A 302 -21.35 17.65 18.38
C ARG A 302 -21.98 18.99 18.72
N ARG A 303 -23.21 19.27 18.24
CA ARG A 303 -23.92 20.50 18.59
C ARG A 303 -24.28 20.57 20.07
N LEU A 304 -24.70 19.45 20.67
CA LEU A 304 -24.99 19.38 22.12
C LEU A 304 -23.75 19.68 22.95
N VAL A 305 -22.62 19.01 22.56
CA VAL A 305 -21.35 19.21 23.24
C VAL A 305 -20.81 20.63 23.02
N ALA A 306 -20.90 21.16 21.80
CA ALA A 306 -20.51 22.52 21.49
C ALA A 306 -21.34 23.53 22.28
N ALA A 307 -22.66 23.30 22.45
CA ALA A 307 -23.52 24.16 23.24
C ALA A 307 -23.06 24.28 24.69
N PHE A 308 -22.53 23.20 25.28
CA PHE A 308 -21.99 23.21 26.66
C PHE A 308 -20.77 24.13 26.80
N LEU A 309 -19.86 24.15 25.84
CA LEU A 309 -18.64 24.95 25.87
C LEU A 309 -18.72 26.29 25.11
N ASN A 310 -19.77 26.52 24.30
CA ASN A 310 -19.92 27.73 23.49
C ASN A 310 -19.72 29.04 24.27
N PRO A 311 -20.28 29.21 25.51
CA PRO A 311 -20.12 30.43 26.26
C PRO A 311 -18.64 30.72 26.66
N ILE A 312 -17.80 29.70 26.63
CA ILE A 312 -16.38 29.79 26.97
C ILE A 312 -15.53 29.92 25.70
N VAL A 313 -15.81 29.09 24.67
CA VAL A 313 -15.04 29.03 23.42
C VAL A 313 -15.16 30.34 22.61
N THR A 314 -16.27 31.06 22.74
CA THR A 314 -16.43 32.37 22.12
C THR A 314 -15.52 33.46 22.67
N LYS A 315 -14.86 33.18 23.82
CA LYS A 315 -13.87 34.09 24.45
C LYS A 315 -12.47 33.47 24.31
N PRO A 316 -11.60 33.94 23.42
CA PRO A 316 -10.31 33.29 23.14
C PRO A 316 -9.45 33.09 24.38
N GLU A 317 -9.41 34.07 25.29
CA GLU A 317 -8.61 33.97 26.53
C GLU A 317 -9.16 32.90 27.50
N ALA A 318 -10.49 32.77 27.62
CA ALA A 318 -11.11 31.75 28.45
C ALA A 318 -10.92 30.36 27.86
N SER A 319 -11.08 30.21 26.55
CA SER A 319 -10.86 28.97 25.80
C SER A 319 -9.41 28.47 25.98
N THR A 320 -8.44 29.33 25.73
CA THR A 320 -7.01 28.99 25.88
C THR A 320 -6.70 28.64 27.33
N THR A 321 -7.21 29.41 28.31
CA THR A 321 -7.01 29.14 29.73
C THR A 321 -7.58 27.79 30.15
N LEU A 322 -8.80 27.45 29.69
CA LEU A 322 -9.46 26.18 29.99
C LEU A 322 -8.68 25.00 29.40
N ARG A 323 -8.27 25.08 28.15
CA ARG A 323 -7.45 24.04 27.50
C ARG A 323 -6.15 23.80 28.27
N THR A 324 -5.38 24.88 28.52
CA THR A 324 -4.13 24.79 29.25
C THR A 324 -4.32 24.25 30.68
N TYR A 325 -5.44 24.62 31.32
CA TYR A 325 -5.77 24.12 32.68
C TYR A 325 -5.99 22.60 32.67
N VAL A 326 -6.76 22.09 31.71
CA VAL A 326 -6.97 20.64 31.55
C VAL A 326 -5.67 19.91 31.23
N GLU A 327 -4.88 20.41 30.28
CA GLU A 327 -3.59 19.84 29.89
C GLU A 327 -2.56 19.83 31.02
N SER A 328 -2.60 20.82 31.91
CA SER A 328 -1.71 20.94 33.07
C SER A 328 -2.24 20.20 34.32
N GLY A 329 -3.26 19.33 34.18
CA GLY A 329 -3.85 18.58 35.27
C GLY A 329 -4.43 19.47 36.39
N GLY A 330 -4.88 20.71 36.06
CA GLY A 330 -5.45 21.65 37.02
C GLY A 330 -4.43 22.51 37.78
N SER A 331 -3.17 22.50 37.40
CA SER A 331 -2.10 23.29 38.06
C SER A 331 -2.15 24.75 37.66
N ILE A 332 -2.59 25.65 38.53
CA ILE A 332 -2.64 27.09 38.27
C ILE A 332 -1.24 27.68 37.97
N ALA A 333 -0.22 27.22 38.70
CA ALA A 333 1.14 27.69 38.51
C ALA A 333 1.69 27.30 37.12
N GLU A 334 1.41 26.09 36.66
CA GLU A 334 1.81 25.64 35.33
C GLU A 334 1.05 26.36 34.20
N VAL A 335 -0.26 26.59 34.38
CA VAL A 335 -1.06 27.41 33.45
C VAL A 335 -0.51 28.83 33.36
N ALA A 336 -0.18 29.45 34.50
CA ALA A 336 0.40 30.80 34.55
C ALA A 336 1.73 30.89 33.78
N ALA A 337 2.59 29.90 34.01
CA ALA A 337 3.88 29.80 33.31
C ALA A 337 3.70 29.60 31.78
N ARG A 338 2.83 28.68 31.35
CA ARG A 338 2.57 28.41 29.91
C ARG A 338 1.92 29.59 29.19
N LEU A 339 1.02 30.32 29.85
CA LEU A 339 0.33 31.46 29.28
C LEU A 339 1.06 32.80 29.49
N HIS A 340 2.21 32.80 30.17
CA HIS A 340 2.97 33.99 30.49
C HIS A 340 2.14 35.08 31.21
N VAL A 341 1.32 34.67 32.19
CA VAL A 341 0.47 35.55 32.99
C VAL A 341 0.69 35.27 34.51
N HIS A 342 0.26 36.20 35.36
CA HIS A 342 0.31 36.00 36.81
C HIS A 342 -0.73 34.96 37.27
N GLU A 343 -0.43 34.17 38.29
CA GLU A 343 -1.37 33.16 38.83
C GLU A 343 -2.73 33.75 39.21
N ASN A 344 -2.78 34.98 39.75
CA ASN A 344 -4.03 35.65 40.07
C ASN A 344 -4.91 35.89 38.84
N THR A 345 -4.30 36.16 37.68
CA THR A 345 -5.04 36.29 36.41
C THR A 345 -5.65 34.93 36.00
N VAL A 346 -4.89 33.83 36.19
CA VAL A 346 -5.43 32.48 35.92
C VAL A 346 -6.57 32.16 36.88
N ARG A 347 -6.41 32.42 38.23
CA ARG A 347 -7.50 32.21 39.21
C ARG A 347 -8.76 33.02 38.85
N TYR A 348 -8.58 34.27 38.46
CA TYR A 348 -9.71 35.11 37.99
C TYR A 348 -10.41 34.51 36.78
N ARG A 349 -9.66 34.12 35.72
CA ARG A 349 -10.23 33.51 34.51
C ARG A 349 -10.94 32.21 34.86
N ILE A 350 -10.34 31.32 35.64
CA ILE A 350 -10.97 30.09 36.12
C ILE A 350 -12.29 30.37 36.83
N GLY A 351 -12.33 31.33 37.77
CA GLY A 351 -13.54 31.73 38.49
C GLY A 351 -14.63 32.28 37.55
N GLN A 352 -14.25 32.93 36.45
CA GLN A 352 -15.25 33.36 35.41
C GLN A 352 -15.79 32.15 34.63
N ILE A 353 -14.92 31.17 34.32
CA ILE A 353 -15.33 29.95 33.63
C ILE A 353 -16.28 29.14 34.53
N GLU A 354 -15.97 28.96 35.79
CA GLU A 354 -16.80 28.26 36.76
C GLU A 354 -18.19 28.91 36.93
N LYS A 355 -18.26 30.25 36.95
CA LYS A 355 -19.55 30.97 36.96
C LYS A 355 -20.35 30.75 35.71
N VAL A 356 -19.73 30.69 34.55
CA VAL A 356 -20.40 30.46 33.26
C VAL A 356 -20.96 29.04 33.17
N LEU A 357 -20.19 28.05 33.70
CA LEU A 357 -20.61 26.65 33.71
C LEU A 357 -21.55 26.30 34.87
N ASP A 358 -21.72 27.20 35.84
CA ASP A 358 -22.37 26.93 37.13
C ASP A 358 -21.86 25.67 37.82
N ALA A 359 -20.51 25.43 37.70
CA ALA A 359 -19.87 24.25 38.23
C ALA A 359 -18.38 24.52 38.55
N ARG A 360 -17.82 23.74 39.45
CA ARG A 360 -16.39 23.85 39.80
C ARG A 360 -15.54 22.96 38.89
N LEU A 361 -14.45 23.52 38.37
CA LEU A 361 -13.50 22.75 37.53
C LEU A 361 -12.75 21.65 38.30
N THR A 362 -12.71 21.77 39.62
CA THR A 362 -12.15 20.77 40.54
C THR A 362 -13.08 19.57 40.78
N ASP A 363 -14.36 19.68 40.43
CA ASP A 363 -15.28 18.56 40.48
C ASP A 363 -14.93 17.53 39.38
N PRO A 364 -14.69 16.25 39.76
CA PRO A 364 -14.30 15.23 38.80
C PRO A 364 -15.29 15.02 37.65
N ARG A 365 -16.58 15.19 37.87
CA ARG A 365 -17.61 15.06 36.87
C ARG A 365 -17.51 16.20 35.85
N THR A 366 -17.45 17.44 36.32
CA THR A 366 -17.28 18.64 35.50
C THR A 366 -15.99 18.55 34.68
N ALA A 367 -14.88 18.12 35.31
CA ALA A 367 -13.61 17.91 34.60
C ALA A 367 -13.74 16.90 33.46
N ALA A 368 -14.43 15.76 33.70
CA ALA A 368 -14.65 14.74 32.66
C ALA A 368 -15.52 15.26 31.51
N GLU A 369 -16.59 16.01 31.83
CA GLU A 369 -17.49 16.63 30.85
C GLU A 369 -16.74 17.64 29.97
N ILE A 370 -15.85 18.45 30.55
CA ILE A 370 -15.01 19.41 29.81
C ILE A 370 -14.01 18.71 28.93
N VAL A 371 -13.31 17.70 29.45
CA VAL A 371 -12.33 16.91 28.65
C VAL A 371 -13.01 16.28 27.45
N LEU A 372 -14.16 15.64 27.65
CA LEU A 372 -14.96 15.05 26.57
C LEU A 372 -15.38 16.10 25.55
N ALA A 373 -15.85 17.24 26.03
CA ALA A 373 -16.34 18.32 25.16
C ALA A 373 -15.20 18.93 24.32
N LEU A 374 -14.04 19.17 24.92
CA LEU A 374 -12.87 19.67 24.19
C LEU A 374 -12.41 18.69 23.11
N GLN A 375 -12.39 17.39 23.43
CA GLN A 375 -12.03 16.37 22.42
C GLN A 375 -13.04 16.30 21.26
N CYS A 376 -14.32 16.49 21.52
CA CYS A 376 -15.35 16.54 20.47
C CYS A 376 -15.21 17.78 19.58
N LEU A 377 -14.86 18.93 20.14
CA LEU A 377 -14.67 20.18 19.38
C LEU A 377 -13.46 20.08 18.44
N ASP A 378 -12.37 19.51 18.93
CA ASP A 378 -11.16 19.31 18.12
C ASP A 378 -11.41 18.36 16.93
N THR A 379 -12.46 17.54 16.98
CA THR A 379 -12.90 16.66 15.86
C THR A 379 -13.59 17.42 14.74
N SER A 380 -14.09 18.64 15.00
CA SER A 380 -14.92 19.37 14.04
C SER A 380 -14.14 20.20 13.00
N GLU A 381 -12.87 20.43 13.19
CA GLU A 381 -12.03 21.22 12.27
C GLU A 381 -11.53 20.43 11.03
N LEU A 382 -11.77 19.10 10.98
CA LEU A 382 -11.29 18.21 9.92
C LEU A 382 -12.41 17.47 9.15
N ALA A 383 -13.68 17.87 9.30
CA ALA A 383 -14.83 17.22 8.65
C ALA A 383 -15.48 18.11 7.61
#